data_a05a9ddd5b4504219f8553cf8315fa7c
#
_entry.id   a05a9ddd5b4504219f8553cf8315fa7c
#
_cell.length_a   1.000
_cell.length_b   1.000
_cell.length_c   1.000
_cell.angle_alpha   90.00
_cell.angle_beta   90.00
_cell.angle_gamma   90.00
#
_symmetry.space_group_name_H-M   'P 1'
#
loop_
_entity.id
_entity.type
_entity.pdbx_description
1 polymer ?
#
loop_
_entity_poly.entity_id
_entity_poly.type
_entity_poly.pdbx_seq_one_letter_code
_entity_poly.pdbx_strand_id
1 'polypeptide(L)'
;IVKTWVKSAATSFAMQSVGGGKPSSKTDGGNGVISTCKGRGEPEGSFKCKSGRESSIKDYSNRFADSLVDDFNTDVEVRDVVKEDMILVQFSSDAPNASLRYWTTIDEANGISTIEEYMDKMALSKEWGNRNVVKVARVKKKTEVTHAIGTAKAQTKISDPRPGNGKQILFSKFDSNWITEVRNIKK
;
A
#
# COMPACT_ATOMS: atom_id res chain seq x y z
N ILE A 1 -12.82 12.52 13.02
CA ILE A 1 -12.16 13.40 12.03
C ILE A 1 -11.72 12.59 10.82
N VAL A 2 -10.98 11.48 10.99
CA VAL A 2 -10.48 10.64 9.88
C VAL A 2 -11.64 10.08 9.04
N LYS A 3 -12.69 9.51 9.66
CA LYS A 3 -13.87 8.96 8.94
C LYS A 3 -14.57 9.98 8.04
N THR A 4 -14.65 11.23 8.45
CA THR A 4 -15.30 12.29 7.67
C THR A 4 -14.47 12.65 6.43
N TRP A 5 -13.16 12.67 6.57
CA TRP A 5 -12.23 12.98 5.49
C TRP A 5 -12.20 11.92 4.39
N VAL A 6 -12.09 10.66 4.79
CA VAL A 6 -12.03 9.53 3.85
C VAL A 6 -13.35 9.36 3.12
N LYS A 7 -14.50 9.51 3.81
CA LYS A 7 -15.82 9.47 3.17
C LYS A 7 -16.01 10.58 2.14
N SER A 8 -15.52 11.80 2.42
CA SER A 8 -15.60 12.91 1.47
C SER A 8 -14.80 12.65 0.20
N ALA A 9 -13.61 12.09 0.32
CA ALA A 9 -12.80 11.68 -0.84
C ALA A 9 -13.49 10.59 -1.66
N ALA A 10 -14.04 9.56 -1.01
CA ALA A 10 -14.76 8.47 -1.67
C ALA A 10 -15.99 8.97 -2.43
N THR A 11 -16.76 9.91 -1.87
CA THR A 11 -17.98 10.46 -2.49
C THR A 11 -17.65 11.28 -3.74
N SER A 12 -16.57 12.02 -3.74
CA SER A 12 -16.12 12.78 -4.91
C SER A 12 -15.73 11.89 -6.10
N PHE A 13 -15.26 10.66 -5.83
CA PHE A 13 -14.86 9.69 -6.87
C PHE A 13 -16.04 8.85 -7.38
N ALA A 14 -17.05 8.57 -6.55
CA ALA A 14 -18.22 7.78 -6.96
C ALA A 14 -19.05 8.45 -8.07
N MET A 15 -19.03 9.77 -8.17
CA MET A 15 -19.75 10.50 -9.22
C MET A 15 -19.08 10.46 -10.60
N GLN A 16 -17.85 10.03 -10.73
CA GLN A 16 -17.12 9.95 -12.01
C GLN A 16 -17.13 8.58 -12.68
N SER A 17 -17.71 7.56 -12.06
CA SER A 17 -17.66 6.17 -12.56
C SER A 17 -18.98 5.67 -13.18
N VAL A 18 -19.91 6.54 -13.58
CA VAL A 18 -21.12 6.16 -14.32
C VAL A 18 -20.81 6.10 -15.81
N GLY A 19 -20.19 5.02 -16.24
CA GLY A 19 -20.01 4.64 -17.62
C GLY A 19 -20.07 3.12 -17.70
N GLY A 20 -21.23 2.60 -18.16
CA GLY A 20 -21.61 1.21 -18.07
C GLY A 20 -20.70 0.24 -18.85
N GLY A 21 -20.48 -0.92 -18.25
CA GLY A 21 -19.91 -2.12 -18.88
C GLY A 21 -20.22 -3.31 -18.01
N LYS A 22 -21.11 -4.19 -18.47
CA LYS A 22 -21.43 -5.47 -17.84
C LYS A 22 -20.17 -6.33 -17.69
N PRO A 23 -19.96 -7.03 -16.56
CA PRO A 23 -18.89 -8.00 -16.44
C PRO A 23 -19.23 -9.25 -17.24
N SER A 24 -18.44 -9.55 -18.25
CA SER A 24 -18.40 -10.86 -18.89
C SER A 24 -17.48 -11.77 -18.07
N SER A 25 -18.04 -12.78 -17.46
CA SER A 25 -17.31 -13.86 -16.82
C SER A 25 -16.62 -14.71 -17.88
N LYS A 26 -15.27 -14.70 -17.92
CA LYS A 26 -14.47 -15.78 -18.47
C LYS A 26 -13.42 -16.16 -17.44
N THR A 27 -13.61 -17.35 -16.90
CA THR A 27 -12.64 -18.12 -16.15
C THR A 27 -11.56 -18.60 -17.11
N ASP A 28 -10.39 -17.99 -17.05
CA ASP A 28 -9.18 -18.58 -17.61
C ASP A 28 -8.34 -19.13 -16.46
N GLY A 29 -8.31 -20.47 -16.40
CA GLY A 29 -7.39 -21.23 -15.57
C GLY A 29 -5.98 -21.08 -16.09
N GLY A 30 -5.22 -20.16 -15.52
CA GLY A 30 -3.78 -20.04 -15.70
C GLY A 30 -3.08 -20.61 -14.48
N ASN A 31 -2.37 -21.74 -14.65
CA ASN A 31 -1.39 -22.23 -13.68
C ASN A 31 -0.33 -21.15 -13.45
N GLY A 32 -0.55 -20.31 -12.44
CA GLY A 32 0.42 -19.31 -12.02
C GLY A 32 1.55 -20.00 -11.26
N VAL A 33 2.74 -20.00 -11.83
CA VAL A 33 3.97 -20.38 -11.13
C VAL A 33 4.12 -19.46 -9.91
N ILE A 34 4.07 -20.07 -8.73
CA ILE A 34 4.32 -19.38 -7.46
C ILE A 34 5.84 -19.30 -7.32
N SER A 35 6.41 -18.12 -7.54
CA SER A 35 7.81 -17.85 -7.26
C SER A 35 7.99 -17.39 -5.82
N THR A 36 8.87 -18.05 -5.08
CA THR A 36 9.25 -17.64 -3.71
C THR A 36 10.37 -16.63 -3.79
N CYS A 37 10.16 -15.43 -3.31
CA CYS A 37 11.21 -14.43 -3.16
C CYS A 37 11.99 -14.70 -1.88
N LYS A 38 13.28 -15.01 -2.01
CA LYS A 38 14.20 -15.16 -0.86
C LYS A 38 14.77 -13.79 -0.50
N GLY A 39 14.44 -13.28 0.69
CA GLY A 39 15.16 -12.18 1.30
C GLY A 39 16.58 -12.63 1.70
N ARG A 40 17.53 -11.70 1.69
CA ARG A 40 18.92 -11.97 2.05
C ARG A 40 19.00 -12.30 3.55
N GLY A 41 19.24 -13.59 3.89
CA GLY A 41 19.55 -14.00 5.26
C GLY A 41 18.42 -14.60 6.10
N GLU A 42 17.21 -14.78 5.54
CA GLU A 42 16.13 -15.46 6.25
C GLU A 42 16.05 -16.95 5.91
N PRO A 43 15.73 -17.81 6.90
CA PRO A 43 15.40 -19.20 6.63
C PRO A 43 14.14 -19.28 5.75
N GLU A 44 14.06 -20.33 4.93
CA GLU A 44 13.00 -20.62 3.97
C GLU A 44 11.58 -20.42 4.53
N GLY A 45 11.03 -19.24 4.36
CA GLY A 45 9.73 -18.85 4.85
C GLY A 45 9.11 -17.79 3.93
N SER A 46 8.56 -18.27 2.87
CA SER A 46 7.33 -17.89 2.20
C SER A 46 6.98 -16.41 2.02
N PHE A 47 7.61 -15.72 1.08
CA PHE A 47 6.88 -14.69 0.35
C PHE A 47 6.28 -15.33 -0.90
N LYS A 48 4.97 -15.24 -1.06
CA LYS A 48 4.31 -15.65 -2.30
C LYS A 48 4.39 -14.51 -3.31
N CYS A 49 5.44 -14.49 -4.11
CA CYS A 49 5.50 -13.58 -5.25
C CYS A 49 4.68 -14.14 -6.39
N LYS A 50 3.53 -13.53 -6.67
CA LYS A 50 2.81 -13.72 -7.93
C LYS A 50 3.32 -12.68 -8.93
N SER A 51 4.56 -12.80 -9.37
CA SER A 51 5.05 -12.03 -10.49
C SER A 51 5.17 -12.93 -11.71
N GLY A 52 4.75 -12.45 -12.85
CA GLY A 52 4.97 -13.13 -14.13
C GLY A 52 6.41 -13.09 -14.61
N ARG A 53 7.34 -12.50 -13.85
CA ARG A 53 8.75 -12.36 -14.22
C ARG A 53 9.65 -12.43 -12.98
N GLU A 54 10.40 -13.51 -12.84
CA GLU A 54 11.47 -13.62 -11.80
C GLU A 54 12.57 -12.54 -11.92
N SER A 55 12.71 -11.93 -13.11
CA SER A 55 13.70 -10.89 -13.37
C SER A 55 13.38 -9.55 -12.73
N SER A 56 12.11 -9.23 -12.47
CA SER A 56 11.70 -7.90 -12.01
C SER A 56 12.16 -7.58 -10.58
N ILE A 57 12.29 -8.58 -9.72
CA ILE A 57 12.73 -8.36 -8.32
C ILE A 57 14.23 -8.12 -8.23
N LYS A 58 15.03 -8.67 -9.16
CA LYS A 58 16.48 -8.45 -9.21
C LYS A 58 16.85 -7.04 -9.65
N ASP A 59 15.97 -6.37 -10.39
CA ASP A 59 16.18 -5.00 -10.91
C ASP A 59 15.75 -3.91 -9.94
N TYR A 60 15.06 -4.27 -8.84
CA TYR A 60 14.68 -3.32 -7.80
C TYR A 60 15.75 -3.21 -6.74
N SER A 61 15.95 -1.99 -6.26
CA SER A 61 16.89 -1.71 -5.18
C SER A 61 16.70 -2.72 -4.05
N ASN A 62 17.78 -3.21 -3.47
CA ASN A 62 17.78 -4.10 -2.30
C ASN A 62 16.76 -3.66 -1.23
N ARG A 63 16.51 -2.35 -1.13
CA ARG A 63 15.58 -1.77 -0.19
C ARG A 63 14.11 -2.18 -0.38
N PHE A 64 13.67 -2.49 -1.61
CA PHE A 64 12.30 -3.02 -1.82
C PHE A 64 12.19 -4.44 -1.27
N ALA A 65 13.16 -5.28 -1.55
CA ALA A 65 13.20 -6.65 -1.05
C ALA A 65 13.35 -6.70 0.48
N ASP A 66 14.22 -5.87 1.06
CA ASP A 66 14.38 -5.76 2.51
C ASP A 66 13.06 -5.32 3.18
N SER A 67 12.37 -4.36 2.59
CA SER A 67 11.07 -3.88 3.11
C SER A 67 9.97 -4.96 3.07
N LEU A 68 10.03 -5.93 2.15
CA LEU A 68 9.08 -7.05 2.16
C LEU A 68 9.25 -7.94 3.39
N VAL A 69 10.50 -8.11 3.83
CA VAL A 69 10.82 -8.92 5.02
C VAL A 69 10.53 -8.15 6.31
N ASP A 70 10.90 -6.88 6.35
CA ASP A 70 10.89 -6.08 7.58
C ASP A 70 9.51 -5.49 7.90
N ASP A 71 8.75 -5.11 6.87
CA ASP A 71 7.56 -4.29 7.02
C ASP A 71 6.25 -5.03 6.73
N PHE A 72 6.31 -6.28 6.23
CA PHE A 72 5.13 -7.09 5.91
C PHE A 72 5.08 -8.40 6.69
N ASN A 73 3.86 -8.85 6.96
CA ASN A 73 3.60 -10.23 7.35
C ASN A 73 3.78 -11.17 6.14
N THR A 74 3.71 -12.48 6.37
CA THR A 74 3.96 -13.51 5.35
C THR A 74 2.88 -13.61 4.26
N ASP A 75 1.80 -12.84 4.37
CA ASP A 75 0.70 -12.76 3.40
C ASP A 75 0.98 -11.83 2.20
N VAL A 76 2.17 -11.25 2.13
CA VAL A 76 2.51 -10.28 1.08
C VAL A 76 2.51 -10.89 -0.33
N GLU A 77 1.86 -10.20 -1.25
CA GLU A 77 1.83 -10.53 -2.68
C GLU A 77 2.51 -9.42 -3.48
N VAL A 78 3.45 -9.77 -4.37
CA VAL A 78 4.12 -8.82 -5.26
C VAL A 78 3.53 -8.91 -6.66
N ARG A 79 3.27 -7.77 -7.29
CA ARG A 79 2.73 -7.64 -8.65
C ARG A 79 3.51 -6.59 -9.43
N ASP A 80 3.66 -6.80 -10.74
CA ASP A 80 4.31 -5.84 -11.65
C ASP A 80 3.32 -4.94 -12.37
N VAL A 81 2.05 -5.32 -12.38
CA VAL A 81 0.98 -4.57 -13.05
C VAL A 81 -0.21 -4.43 -12.14
N VAL A 82 -0.78 -3.25 -12.09
CA VAL A 82 -2.00 -2.95 -11.33
C VAL A 82 -3.20 -3.64 -12.00
N LYS A 83 -3.88 -4.55 -11.28
CA LYS A 83 -4.96 -5.38 -11.82
C LYS A 83 -6.31 -4.66 -11.87
N GLU A 84 -6.53 -3.68 -11.02
CA GLU A 84 -7.78 -2.91 -10.90
C GLU A 84 -7.47 -1.47 -10.51
N ASP A 85 -8.38 -0.54 -10.73
CA ASP A 85 -8.21 0.83 -10.28
C ASP A 85 -8.08 0.87 -8.76
N MET A 86 -7.04 1.54 -8.25
CA MET A 86 -6.78 1.69 -6.83
C MET A 86 -7.00 3.14 -6.39
N ILE A 87 -7.75 3.33 -5.33
CA ILE A 87 -7.79 4.58 -4.58
C ILE A 87 -7.04 4.35 -3.28
N LEU A 88 -5.99 5.12 -3.11
CA LEU A 88 -5.02 4.96 -2.04
C LEU A 88 -5.02 6.16 -1.11
N VAL A 89 -4.77 5.92 0.16
CA VAL A 89 -4.69 6.94 1.19
C VAL A 89 -3.37 6.80 1.95
N GLN A 90 -2.75 7.93 2.24
CA GLN A 90 -1.57 8.00 3.09
C GLN A 90 -1.71 9.16 4.06
N PHE A 91 -1.54 8.89 5.35
CA PHE A 91 -1.34 9.93 6.35
C PHE A 91 0.17 10.11 6.54
N SER A 92 0.67 11.27 6.23
CA SER A 92 2.11 11.57 6.24
C SER A 92 2.41 12.93 6.88
N SER A 93 3.68 13.25 6.98
CA SER A 93 4.09 14.60 7.32
C SER A 93 3.97 15.54 6.10
N ASP A 94 3.95 16.83 6.35
CA ASP A 94 4.02 17.89 5.34
C ASP A 94 5.45 18.16 4.85
N ALA A 95 6.44 17.42 5.36
CA ALA A 95 7.82 17.56 4.93
C ALA A 95 7.96 17.29 3.42
N PRO A 96 8.75 18.10 2.67
CA PRO A 96 8.91 17.96 1.22
C PRO A 96 9.44 16.60 0.78
N ASN A 97 10.21 15.95 1.65
CA ASN A 97 10.83 14.62 1.42
C ASN A 97 10.06 13.48 2.09
N ALA A 98 8.81 13.69 2.53
CA ALA A 98 8.00 12.64 3.10
C ALA A 98 7.86 11.47 2.12
N SER A 99 8.11 10.26 2.61
CA SER A 99 8.08 9.06 1.78
C SER A 99 6.71 8.83 1.15
N LEU A 100 6.70 8.54 -0.15
CA LEU A 100 5.50 8.19 -0.91
C LEU A 100 5.44 6.67 -1.21
N ARG A 101 6.25 5.86 -0.55
CA ARG A 101 6.33 4.43 -0.87
C ARG A 101 5.18 3.61 -0.32
N TYR A 102 4.68 3.94 0.88
CA TYR A 102 3.69 3.15 1.61
C TYR A 102 2.32 3.83 1.58
N TRP A 103 1.32 3.05 1.21
CA TRP A 103 -0.06 3.49 1.10
C TRP A 103 -0.99 2.45 1.73
N THR A 104 -2.22 2.86 2.05
CA THR A 104 -3.31 1.93 2.35
C THR A 104 -4.44 2.12 1.35
N THR A 105 -5.37 1.18 1.27
CA THR A 105 -6.56 1.32 0.42
C THR A 105 -7.57 2.26 1.07
N ILE A 106 -8.42 2.86 0.23
CA ILE A 106 -9.52 3.70 0.72
C ILE A 106 -10.46 2.91 1.66
N ASP A 107 -10.69 1.63 1.37
CA ASP A 107 -11.56 0.76 2.18
C ASP A 107 -10.98 0.51 3.58
N GLU A 108 -9.67 0.23 3.67
CA GLU A 108 -8.99 0.10 4.96
C GLU A 108 -9.04 1.43 5.73
N ALA A 109 -8.75 2.55 5.06
CA ALA A 109 -8.78 3.87 5.67
C ALA A 109 -10.17 4.29 6.16
N ASN A 110 -11.26 3.86 5.49
CA ASN A 110 -12.63 4.08 5.93
C ASN A 110 -12.96 3.41 7.29
N GLY A 111 -12.29 2.32 7.60
CA GLY A 111 -12.39 1.63 8.89
C GLY A 111 -11.66 2.32 10.05
N ILE A 112 -10.82 3.33 9.76
CA ILE A 112 -9.95 4.01 10.73
C ILE A 112 -10.62 5.28 11.26
N SER A 113 -10.61 5.47 12.57
CA SER A 113 -11.29 6.62 13.21
C SER A 113 -10.33 7.72 13.64
N THR A 114 -9.09 7.38 13.99
CA THR A 114 -8.09 8.31 14.52
C THR A 114 -6.74 8.15 13.83
N ILE A 115 -5.89 9.16 13.93
CA ILE A 115 -4.50 9.08 13.46
C ILE A 115 -3.72 8.01 14.24
N GLU A 116 -3.96 7.88 15.53
CA GLU A 116 -3.31 6.86 16.36
C GLU A 116 -3.66 5.45 15.88
N GLU A 117 -4.95 5.17 15.60
CA GLU A 117 -5.40 3.91 15.03
C GLU A 117 -4.77 3.63 13.66
N TYR A 118 -4.59 4.67 12.83
CA TYR A 118 -3.86 4.54 11.57
C TYR A 118 -2.40 4.13 11.80
N MET A 119 -1.73 4.78 12.74
CA MET A 119 -0.34 4.48 13.06
C MET A 119 -0.20 3.07 13.63
N ASP A 120 -1.13 2.63 14.47
CA ASP A 120 -1.18 1.28 14.99
C ASP A 120 -1.32 0.24 13.87
N LYS A 121 -2.30 0.42 12.99
CA LYS A 121 -2.57 -0.50 11.88
C LYS A 121 -1.44 -0.56 10.86
N MET A 122 -0.83 0.57 10.54
CA MET A 122 0.26 0.66 9.56
C MET A 122 1.65 0.45 10.20
N ALA A 123 1.70 0.10 11.48
CA ALA A 123 2.93 -0.10 12.25
C ALA A 123 3.89 1.09 12.19
N LEU A 124 3.37 2.32 12.31
CA LEU A 124 4.13 3.55 12.18
C LEU A 124 4.47 4.16 13.54
N SER A 125 5.75 4.30 13.85
CA SER A 125 6.21 4.99 15.06
C SER A 125 6.02 6.51 14.98
N LYS A 126 5.76 7.13 16.14
CA LYS A 126 5.75 8.59 16.30
C LYS A 126 7.11 9.22 15.97
N GLU A 127 8.18 8.48 16.15
CA GLU A 127 9.55 8.93 15.83
C GLU A 127 9.75 9.21 14.34
N TRP A 128 8.93 8.59 13.47
CA TRP A 128 9.02 8.75 12.02
C TRP A 128 8.25 9.98 11.51
N GLY A 129 7.96 10.92 12.41
CA GLY A 129 7.37 12.21 12.11
C GLY A 129 5.85 12.27 12.28
N ASN A 130 5.36 13.49 12.21
CA ASN A 130 3.95 13.81 12.38
C ASN A 130 3.10 13.27 11.21
N ARG A 131 1.81 13.04 11.49
CA ARG A 131 0.81 12.65 10.47
C ARG A 131 -0.23 13.76 10.36
N ASN A 132 0.20 14.91 9.84
CA ASN A 132 -0.58 16.15 9.77
C ASN A 132 -1.15 16.42 8.37
N VAL A 133 -0.83 15.57 7.40
CA VAL A 133 -1.32 15.64 6.02
C VAL A 133 -1.94 14.31 5.61
N VAL A 134 -3.10 14.36 4.97
CA VAL A 134 -3.66 13.22 4.24
C VAL A 134 -3.46 13.44 2.74
N LYS A 135 -2.95 12.42 2.08
CA LYS A 135 -2.78 12.35 0.62
C LYS A 135 -3.70 11.27 0.07
N VAL A 136 -4.36 11.57 -1.04
CA VAL A 136 -5.14 10.60 -1.80
C VAL A 136 -4.50 10.44 -3.16
N ALA A 137 -4.33 9.20 -3.60
CA ALA A 137 -3.77 8.89 -4.91
C ALA A 137 -4.69 7.93 -5.67
N ARG A 138 -4.64 8.01 -6.98
CA ARG A 138 -5.33 7.08 -7.87
C ARG A 138 -4.34 6.45 -8.82
N VAL A 139 -4.25 5.11 -8.75
CA VAL A 139 -3.45 4.31 -9.66
C VAL A 139 -4.39 3.51 -10.55
N LYS A 140 -4.30 3.72 -11.85
CA LYS A 140 -5.20 3.09 -12.82
C LYS A 140 -4.83 1.64 -13.08
N LYS A 141 -5.83 0.83 -13.39
CA LYS A 141 -5.65 -0.52 -13.93
C LYS A 141 -4.69 -0.50 -15.12
N LYS A 142 -3.86 -1.55 -15.23
CA LYS A 142 -2.81 -1.73 -16.24
C LYS A 142 -1.60 -0.80 -16.09
N THR A 143 -1.51 0.00 -15.02
CA THR A 143 -0.28 0.73 -14.72
C THR A 143 0.84 -0.27 -14.44
N GLU A 144 1.94 -0.16 -15.18
CA GLU A 144 3.13 -0.99 -15.01
C GLU A 144 3.99 -0.40 -13.88
N VAL A 145 3.90 -1.02 -12.72
CA VAL A 145 4.70 -0.68 -11.54
C VAL A 145 4.76 -1.87 -10.60
N THR A 146 5.95 -2.24 -10.15
CA THR A 146 6.07 -3.27 -9.13
C THR A 146 5.61 -2.73 -7.79
N HIS A 147 4.70 -3.46 -7.17
CA HIS A 147 4.12 -3.14 -5.88
C HIS A 147 3.84 -4.40 -5.07
N ALA A 148 3.92 -4.28 -3.77
CA ALA A 148 3.58 -5.33 -2.82
C ALA A 148 2.28 -4.97 -2.10
N ILE A 149 1.42 -5.96 -1.90
CA ILE A 149 0.15 -5.84 -1.17
C ILE A 149 0.17 -6.88 -0.05
N GLY A 150 -0.06 -6.47 1.17
CA GLY A 150 -0.11 -7.36 2.33
C GLY A 150 -0.51 -6.63 3.58
N THR A 151 -0.32 -7.24 4.73
CA THR A 151 -0.56 -6.61 6.03
C THR A 151 0.73 -6.12 6.66
N ALA A 152 0.68 -4.98 7.36
CA ALA A 152 1.81 -4.39 8.05
C ALA A 152 2.29 -5.31 9.18
N LYS A 153 3.59 -5.58 9.22
CA LYS A 153 4.23 -6.36 10.28
C LYS A 153 4.35 -5.51 11.55
N ALA A 154 4.09 -6.13 12.69
CA ALA A 154 4.25 -5.46 13.98
C ALA A 154 5.69 -4.94 14.16
N GLN A 155 5.83 -3.72 14.63
CA GLN A 155 7.10 -3.10 15.00
C GLN A 155 7.26 -3.19 16.52
N THR A 156 8.06 -4.15 16.99
CA THR A 156 8.23 -4.44 18.42
C THR A 156 9.57 -4.00 19.00
N LYS A 157 10.54 -3.71 18.12
CA LYS A 157 11.94 -3.38 18.51
C LYS A 157 12.24 -1.88 18.47
N ILE A 158 11.22 -1.04 18.61
CA ILE A 158 11.30 0.42 18.58
C ILE A 158 10.77 0.99 19.88
N SER A 159 11.07 2.25 20.19
CA SER A 159 10.63 2.90 21.43
C SER A 159 9.11 3.13 21.52
N ASP A 160 8.41 3.10 20.36
CA ASP A 160 6.95 3.24 20.24
C ASP A 160 6.40 2.00 19.49
N PRO A 161 6.27 0.83 20.17
CA PRO A 161 5.84 -0.41 19.55
C PRO A 161 4.44 -0.31 18.94
N ARG A 162 4.25 -0.91 17.74
CA ARG A 162 3.01 -0.84 16.98
C ARG A 162 2.55 -2.24 16.53
N PRO A 163 1.27 -2.59 16.68
CA PRO A 163 0.76 -3.93 16.41
C PRO A 163 0.71 -4.29 14.93
N GLY A 164 0.59 -3.31 14.03
CA GLY A 164 0.45 -3.58 12.60
C GLY A 164 -0.89 -4.19 12.21
N ASN A 165 -0.87 -5.12 11.26
CA ASN A 165 -2.01 -5.87 10.71
C ASN A 165 -2.97 -5.07 9.82
N GLY A 166 -2.74 -3.78 9.58
CA GLY A 166 -3.48 -3.02 8.58
C GLY A 166 -3.01 -3.35 7.16
N LYS A 167 -3.93 -3.35 6.21
CA LYS A 167 -3.60 -3.57 4.80
C LYS A 167 -2.77 -2.42 4.26
N GLN A 168 -1.58 -2.73 3.76
CA GLN A 168 -0.69 -1.74 3.16
C GLN A 168 -0.21 -2.15 1.78
N ILE A 169 0.17 -1.15 1.01
CA ILE A 169 0.74 -1.29 -0.33
C ILE A 169 2.06 -0.55 -0.37
N LEU A 170 3.10 -1.24 -0.82
CA LEU A 170 4.43 -0.69 -1.04
C LEU A 170 4.70 -0.63 -2.52
N PHE A 171 5.06 0.54 -3.04
CA PHE A 171 5.52 0.69 -4.41
C PHE A 171 7.05 0.71 -4.47
N SER A 172 7.62 0.01 -5.44
CA SER A 172 9.06 0.10 -5.75
C SER A 172 9.43 1.52 -6.17
N LYS A 173 8.57 2.13 -7.00
CA LYS A 173 8.63 3.52 -7.42
C LYS A 173 7.22 4.08 -7.49
N PHE A 174 6.96 5.15 -6.75
CA PHE A 174 5.67 5.83 -6.76
C PHE A 174 5.76 7.10 -7.63
N ASP A 175 4.79 7.27 -8.54
CA ASP A 175 4.69 8.47 -9.35
C ASP A 175 3.82 9.51 -8.60
N SER A 176 4.40 10.66 -8.29
CA SER A 176 3.70 11.75 -7.60
C SER A 176 2.49 12.30 -8.40
N ASN A 177 2.44 12.10 -9.70
CA ASN A 177 1.30 12.48 -10.55
C ASN A 177 0.05 11.65 -10.26
N TRP A 178 0.16 10.53 -9.55
CA TRP A 178 -1.00 9.77 -9.10
C TRP A 178 -1.72 10.42 -7.93
N ILE A 179 -1.07 11.38 -7.24
CA ILE A 179 -1.70 12.12 -6.14
C ILE A 179 -2.76 13.05 -6.71
N THR A 180 -4.01 12.83 -6.33
CA THR A 180 -5.15 13.62 -6.76
C THR A 180 -5.57 14.66 -5.73
N GLU A 181 -5.16 14.47 -4.48
CA GLU A 181 -5.55 15.35 -3.39
C GLU A 181 -4.51 15.34 -2.27
N VAL A 182 -4.27 16.52 -1.70
CA VAL A 182 -3.44 16.73 -0.49
C VAL A 182 -4.19 17.69 0.43
N ARG A 183 -4.41 17.29 1.67
CA ARG A 183 -5.10 18.13 2.67
C ARG A 183 -4.38 18.13 4.00
N ASN A 184 -4.29 19.30 4.62
CA ASN A 184 -3.84 19.42 6.00
C ASN A 184 -4.92 18.93 6.97
N ILE A 185 -4.51 18.15 7.95
CA ILE A 185 -5.36 17.72 9.05
C ILE A 185 -5.31 18.83 10.09
N LYS A 186 -6.40 19.57 10.22
CA LYS A 186 -6.52 20.56 11.31
C LYS A 186 -6.49 19.85 12.66
N LYS A 187 -5.63 20.30 13.53
CA LYS A 187 -5.58 19.87 14.93
C LYS A 187 -6.86 20.24 15.67
#